data_fe589ddc44a78cb83b57b7aa4ef2ecf4
#
_entry.id   fe589ddc44a78cb83b57b7aa4ef2ecf4
#
_cell.length_a   1.000
_cell.length_b   1.000
_cell.length_c   1.000
_cell.angle_alpha   90.00
_cell.angle_beta   90.00
_cell.angle_gamma   90.00
#
_symmetry.space_group_name_H-M   'P 1'
#
loop_
_entity.id
_entity.type
_entity.pdbx_description
1 polymer ?
#
loop_
_entity_poly.entity_id
_entity_poly.type
_entity_poly.pdbx_seq_one_letter_code
_entity_poly.pdbx_strand_id
1 'polypeptide(L)'
;YFTYTANYYSAEKGLIITPGQATKIDWDNPERTDLVLSTTGKIGNTNVSINKGIEMDFDFGEIPALHTSFYLSGAYMESKTYSTDINSSNPTDLPTEYQVTNTIPFKIVYPSGLNYSTYRRFTNTLRIVTNIPALRMVASFSTQAIWYNYSKSNNPPMDPIGWIDTDLSYHEITADMLADENYKIKGVSLKSQRKNPKDNVPSKAPITWLMAGRLTKELGNIGGISFYANNILFYEPFLKNSTSNTLVQRNTGNFSFGVELFFNL
;
A
#
# COMPACT_ATOMS: atom_id res chain seq x y z
N TYR A 1 -3.71 -11.05 6.25
CA TYR A 1 -2.38 -11.48 5.74
C TYR A 1 -1.46 -10.29 5.77
N PHE A 2 -0.41 -10.41 6.52
CA PHE A 2 0.51 -9.33 6.80
C PHE A 2 1.83 -9.65 6.11
N THR A 3 2.26 -8.81 5.20
CA THR A 3 3.59 -8.91 4.59
C THR A 3 4.48 -7.92 5.32
N TYR A 4 5.56 -8.39 5.92
CA TYR A 4 6.47 -7.57 6.71
C TYR A 4 7.83 -7.51 6.08
N THR A 5 8.34 -6.33 5.88
CA THR A 5 9.75 -6.10 5.60
C THR A 5 10.32 -5.34 6.79
N ALA A 6 10.92 -6.04 7.72
CA ALA A 6 11.66 -5.39 8.80
C ALA A 6 13.07 -5.08 8.32
N ASN A 7 13.44 -3.82 8.38
CA ASN A 7 14.84 -3.44 8.31
C ASN A 7 15.44 -3.68 9.70
N TYR A 8 16.09 -4.81 9.87
CA TYR A 8 16.77 -5.15 11.10
C TYR A 8 18.22 -4.72 11.02
N TYR A 9 18.67 -3.90 11.96
CA TYR A 9 20.07 -3.76 12.28
C TYR A 9 20.39 -4.78 13.36
N SER A 10 21.03 -5.90 12.99
CA SER A 10 21.49 -6.82 14.01
C SER A 10 22.79 -6.27 14.59
N ALA A 11 22.78 -6.01 15.88
CA ALA A 11 24.00 -5.78 16.66
C ALA A 11 24.89 -7.04 16.75
N GLU A 12 24.39 -8.19 16.28
CA GLU A 12 25.12 -9.43 16.20
C GLU A 12 25.81 -9.58 14.85
N LYS A 13 27.09 -9.23 14.84
CA LYS A 13 28.12 -9.69 13.90
C LYS A 13 27.65 -9.92 12.46
N GLY A 14 27.68 -8.91 11.66
CA GLY A 14 27.43 -9.12 10.25
C GLY A 14 27.79 -7.92 9.40
N LEU A 15 29.08 -7.67 9.22
CA LEU A 15 29.55 -7.01 8.02
C LEU A 15 29.09 -7.87 6.85
N ILE A 16 28.02 -7.49 6.17
CA ILE A 16 27.61 -8.19 4.95
C ILE A 16 28.27 -7.44 3.81
N ILE A 17 29.33 -8.02 3.30
CA ILE A 17 29.87 -7.67 1.99
C ILE A 17 28.85 -8.14 0.98
N THR A 18 28.18 -7.23 0.29
CA THR A 18 27.23 -7.58 -0.77
C THR A 18 28.04 -8.04 -1.97
N PRO A 19 27.94 -9.32 -2.39
CA PRO A 19 28.61 -9.79 -3.61
C PRO A 19 28.05 -9.00 -4.80
N GLY A 20 28.83 -8.25 -5.48
CA GLY A 20 28.42 -7.41 -6.60
C GLY A 20 28.87 -5.95 -6.49
N GLN A 21 29.06 -5.44 -5.29
CA GLN A 21 29.75 -4.15 -5.08
C GLN A 21 31.19 -4.28 -4.61
N ALA A 22 31.58 -5.44 -4.12
CA ALA A 22 32.97 -5.76 -3.77
C ALA A 22 33.78 -6.19 -4.99
N THR A 23 33.87 -5.36 -6.00
CA THR A 23 34.74 -5.63 -7.14
C THR A 23 36.22 -5.47 -6.81
N LYS A 24 36.56 -5.02 -5.62
CA LYS A 24 37.95 -4.87 -5.15
C LYS A 24 38.01 -4.99 -3.62
N ILE A 25 37.93 -6.21 -3.12
CA ILE A 25 38.51 -6.49 -1.80
C ILE A 25 40.01 -6.62 -2.03
N ASP A 26 40.76 -5.62 -1.63
CA ASP A 26 42.19 -5.72 -1.57
C ASP A 26 42.57 -6.48 -0.29
N TRP A 27 42.67 -7.80 -0.39
CA TRP A 27 43.02 -8.68 0.74
C TRP A 27 44.45 -8.43 1.25
N ASP A 28 45.29 -7.78 0.45
CA ASP A 28 46.65 -7.41 0.82
C ASP A 28 46.70 -6.07 1.56
N ASN A 29 45.58 -5.29 1.52
CA ASN A 29 45.47 -4.02 2.22
C ASN A 29 44.04 -3.83 2.81
N PRO A 30 43.72 -4.49 3.94
CA PRO A 30 42.40 -4.48 4.55
C PRO A 30 41.92 -3.10 5.04
N GLU A 31 42.78 -2.10 5.13
CA GLU A 31 42.41 -0.72 5.46
C GLU A 31 41.61 -0.02 4.35
N ARG A 32 41.54 -0.59 3.17
CA ARG A 32 40.74 -0.11 2.03
C ARG A 32 39.46 -0.90 1.79
N THR A 33 39.03 -1.69 2.73
CA THR A 33 37.76 -2.41 2.62
C THR A 33 36.60 -1.42 2.84
N ASP A 34 35.88 -1.11 1.79
CA ASP A 34 34.66 -0.29 1.87
C ASP A 34 33.58 -1.04 2.65
N LEU A 35 33.41 -0.65 3.89
CA LEU A 35 32.39 -1.20 4.77
C LEU A 35 31.04 -0.58 4.43
N VAL A 36 30.16 -1.33 3.82
CA VAL A 36 28.79 -0.90 3.54
C VAL A 36 27.87 -1.46 4.63
N LEU A 37 27.23 -0.58 5.38
CA LEU A 37 26.13 -0.95 6.27
C LEU A 37 24.95 -1.37 5.42
N SER A 38 24.67 -2.66 5.33
CA SER A 38 23.48 -3.17 4.66
C SER A 38 22.42 -3.59 5.67
N THR A 39 21.16 -3.49 5.24
CA THR A 39 20.04 -4.01 6.03
C THR A 39 19.94 -5.51 5.82
N THR A 40 19.85 -6.26 6.92
CA THR A 40 19.51 -7.69 6.82
C THR A 40 18.01 -7.78 6.57
N GLY A 41 17.58 -8.50 5.55
CA GLY A 41 16.16 -8.70 5.25
C GLY A 41 15.42 -9.61 6.25
N LYS A 42 15.67 -9.46 7.55
CA LYS A 42 14.91 -10.19 8.57
C LYS A 42 13.47 -9.71 8.56
N ILE A 43 12.54 -10.65 8.54
CA ILE A 43 11.10 -10.39 8.61
C ILE A 43 10.69 -10.31 10.08
N GLY A 44 9.94 -9.28 10.45
CA GLY A 44 9.45 -9.08 11.82
C GLY A 44 8.09 -8.37 11.85
N ASN A 45 7.46 -8.36 13.02
CA ASN A 45 6.16 -7.72 13.25
C ASN A 45 6.32 -6.23 13.60
N THR A 46 6.80 -5.44 12.67
CA THR A 46 7.08 -4.02 12.88
C THR A 46 6.01 -3.08 12.32
N ASN A 47 5.06 -3.61 11.55
CA ASN A 47 3.96 -2.82 11.01
C ASN A 47 2.71 -3.01 11.86
N VAL A 48 2.12 -1.88 12.27
CA VAL A 48 0.84 -1.83 12.97
C VAL A 48 -0.21 -1.30 12.00
N SER A 49 -1.32 -2.03 11.86
CA SER A 49 -2.48 -1.59 11.10
C SER A 49 -3.69 -1.53 12.03
N ILE A 50 -4.29 -0.35 12.12
CA ILE A 50 -5.52 -0.11 12.89
C ILE A 50 -6.63 0.05 11.87
N ASN A 51 -7.56 -0.90 11.85
CA ASN A 51 -8.70 -0.90 10.97
C ASN A 51 -9.97 -0.66 11.78
N LYS A 52 -10.83 0.23 11.30
CA LYS A 52 -12.15 0.49 11.86
C LYS A 52 -13.13 0.74 10.72
N GLY A 53 -14.38 0.35 10.92
CA GLY A 53 -15.37 0.50 9.89
C GLY A 53 -16.77 0.15 10.38
N ILE A 54 -17.71 0.33 9.47
CA ILE A 54 -19.12 -0.05 9.64
C ILE A 54 -19.50 -0.81 8.38
N GLU A 55 -20.12 -1.96 8.56
CA GLU A 55 -20.69 -2.77 7.50
C GLU A 55 -22.21 -2.86 7.72
N MET A 56 -22.95 -2.85 6.64
CA MET A 56 -24.41 -2.92 6.65
C MET A 56 -24.87 -3.84 5.53
N ASP A 57 -25.75 -4.76 5.86
CA ASP A 57 -26.40 -5.65 4.92
C ASP A 57 -27.91 -5.57 5.14
N PHE A 58 -28.64 -5.27 4.05
CA PHE A 58 -30.07 -5.20 4.05
C PHE A 58 -30.64 -6.18 3.03
N ASP A 59 -31.44 -7.11 3.49
CA ASP A 59 -32.30 -7.94 2.65
C ASP A 59 -33.72 -7.36 2.75
N PHE A 60 -34.19 -6.75 1.67
CA PHE A 60 -35.54 -6.18 1.62
C PHE A 60 -36.60 -7.24 1.29
N GLY A 61 -36.18 -8.49 1.12
CA GLY A 61 -37.06 -9.59 0.73
C GLY A 61 -37.58 -9.48 -0.70
N GLU A 62 -38.56 -10.30 -1.00
CA GLU A 62 -39.23 -10.30 -2.29
C GLU A 62 -40.43 -9.35 -2.28
N ILE A 63 -40.55 -8.54 -3.34
CA ILE A 63 -41.79 -7.82 -3.66
C ILE A 63 -42.67 -8.77 -4.49
N PRO A 64 -43.72 -9.38 -3.93
CA PRO A 64 -44.44 -10.47 -4.60
C PRO A 64 -45.07 -10.06 -5.95
N ALA A 65 -45.55 -8.82 -6.05
CA ALA A 65 -46.17 -8.32 -7.29
C ALA A 65 -45.16 -8.26 -8.48
N LEU A 66 -43.86 -8.16 -8.19
CA LEU A 66 -42.81 -8.06 -9.18
C LEU A 66 -41.93 -9.36 -9.25
N HIS A 67 -42.17 -10.27 -8.32
CA HIS A 67 -41.30 -11.42 -8.09
C HIS A 67 -39.81 -11.04 -8.02
N THR A 68 -39.53 -9.92 -7.35
CA THR A 68 -38.20 -9.30 -7.34
C THR A 68 -37.73 -9.08 -5.91
N SER A 69 -36.51 -9.54 -5.64
CA SER A 69 -35.82 -9.36 -4.36
C SER A 69 -34.69 -8.35 -4.52
N PHE A 70 -34.46 -7.55 -3.48
CA PHE A 70 -33.43 -6.52 -3.41
C PHE A 70 -32.51 -6.76 -2.23
N TYR A 71 -31.20 -6.74 -2.49
CA TYR A 71 -30.16 -6.88 -1.47
C TYR A 71 -29.22 -5.68 -1.58
N LEU A 72 -29.00 -4.99 -0.51
CA LEU A 72 -28.08 -3.86 -0.43
C LEU A 72 -27.04 -4.14 0.64
N SER A 73 -25.78 -4.17 0.26
CA SER A 73 -24.66 -4.17 1.19
C SER A 73 -23.85 -2.89 1.08
N GLY A 74 -23.27 -2.47 2.18
CA GLY A 74 -22.42 -1.29 2.20
C GLY A 74 -21.36 -1.39 3.29
N ALA A 75 -20.19 -0.85 3.01
CA ALA A 75 -19.09 -0.82 3.97
C ALA A 75 -18.33 0.50 3.90
N TYR A 76 -18.11 1.08 5.07
CA TYR A 76 -17.14 2.15 5.27
C TYR A 76 -15.99 1.63 6.08
N MET A 77 -14.78 1.83 5.60
CA MET A 77 -13.55 1.39 6.25
C MET A 77 -12.54 2.54 6.34
N GLU A 78 -11.90 2.66 7.48
CA GLU A 78 -10.70 3.46 7.68
C GLU A 78 -9.58 2.56 8.18
N SER A 79 -8.41 2.65 7.54
CA SER A 79 -7.19 1.96 7.94
C SER A 79 -6.09 2.97 8.17
N LYS A 80 -5.39 2.85 9.30
CA LYS A 80 -4.18 3.60 9.60
C LYS A 80 -3.03 2.61 9.80
N THR A 81 -1.97 2.76 9.00
CA THR A 81 -0.80 1.88 9.04
C THR A 81 0.46 2.69 9.32
N TYR A 82 1.29 2.22 10.25
CA TYR A 82 2.58 2.80 10.57
C TYR A 82 3.58 1.72 10.97
N SER A 83 4.87 2.03 10.83
CA SER A 83 5.94 1.13 11.27
C SER A 83 6.44 1.54 12.65
N THR A 84 6.66 0.57 13.51
CA THR A 84 7.31 0.72 14.82
C THR A 84 8.79 0.40 14.77
N ASP A 85 9.29 0.00 13.60
CA ASP A 85 10.70 -0.30 13.41
C ASP A 85 11.58 0.97 13.42
N ILE A 86 12.86 0.76 13.63
CA ILE A 86 13.85 1.82 13.56
C ILE A 86 13.80 2.49 12.19
N ASN A 87 13.52 3.77 12.18
CA ASN A 87 13.54 4.56 10.96
C ASN A 87 14.95 5.08 10.71
N SER A 88 15.67 4.45 9.80
CA SER A 88 17.02 4.89 9.46
C SER A 88 17.19 5.13 7.97
N SER A 89 18.15 5.96 7.61
CA SER A 89 18.50 6.22 6.22
C SER A 89 20.00 6.45 6.06
N ASN A 90 20.47 6.35 4.82
CA ASN A 90 21.80 6.82 4.48
C ASN A 90 21.86 8.35 4.69
N PRO A 91 23.00 8.88 5.12
CA PRO A 91 23.17 10.31 5.19
C PRO A 91 23.10 10.96 3.80
N THR A 92 22.59 12.16 3.74
CA THR A 92 22.61 13.02 2.56
C THR A 92 23.82 13.93 2.58
N ASP A 93 24.17 14.52 1.42
CA ASP A 93 25.28 15.48 1.31
C ASP A 93 26.62 14.92 1.81
N LEU A 94 26.90 13.68 1.39
CA LEU A 94 28.16 13.01 1.70
C LEU A 94 29.34 13.79 1.11
N PRO A 95 30.46 13.96 1.85
CA PRO A 95 31.72 14.45 1.33
C PRO A 95 32.20 13.67 0.10
N THR A 96 32.96 14.34 -0.78
CA THR A 96 33.40 13.78 -2.07
C THR A 96 34.15 12.45 -1.89
N GLU A 97 34.91 12.29 -0.82
CA GLU A 97 35.64 11.06 -0.51
C GLU A 97 34.72 9.83 -0.41
N TYR A 98 33.56 9.98 0.24
CA TYR A 98 32.56 8.90 0.34
C TYR A 98 31.77 8.70 -0.94
N GLN A 99 31.56 9.77 -1.71
CA GLN A 99 30.87 9.66 -3.01
C GLN A 99 31.73 8.91 -4.04
N VAL A 100 33.03 9.18 -4.08
CA VAL A 100 33.97 8.52 -5.00
C VAL A 100 34.16 7.05 -4.66
N THR A 101 34.21 6.72 -3.39
CA THR A 101 34.35 5.34 -2.92
C THR A 101 33.04 4.59 -2.84
N ASN A 102 31.91 5.28 -3.03
CA ASN A 102 30.54 4.74 -2.82
C ASN A 102 30.35 4.14 -1.41
N THR A 103 30.99 4.74 -0.42
CA THR A 103 30.99 4.26 0.97
C THR A 103 29.96 4.98 1.79
N ILE A 104 29.25 4.27 2.66
CA ILE A 104 28.29 4.85 3.62
C ILE A 104 28.93 4.79 5.00
N PRO A 105 29.41 5.93 5.52
CA PRO A 105 30.20 5.95 6.75
C PRO A 105 29.39 5.69 8.02
N PHE A 106 28.08 5.87 7.98
CA PHE A 106 27.13 5.64 9.09
C PHE A 106 25.68 5.66 8.60
N LYS A 107 24.74 5.22 9.42
CA LYS A 107 23.29 5.38 9.18
C LYS A 107 22.71 6.39 10.17
N ILE A 108 21.89 7.31 9.67
CA ILE A 108 21.14 8.22 10.52
C ILE A 108 19.87 7.54 11.01
N VAL A 109 19.54 7.71 12.29
CA VAL A 109 18.37 7.16 12.96
C VAL A 109 17.39 8.28 13.28
N TYR A 110 16.11 8.04 13.01
CA TYR A 110 15.00 8.96 13.27
C TYR A 110 13.96 8.30 14.17
N PRO A 111 13.08 9.09 14.81
CA PRO A 111 11.99 8.55 15.60
C PRO A 111 11.12 7.59 14.78
N SER A 112 10.72 6.48 15.39
CA SER A 112 9.78 5.52 14.78
C SER A 112 8.32 5.94 14.96
N GLY A 113 7.41 5.36 14.19
CA GLY A 113 5.96 5.52 14.35
C GLY A 113 5.36 6.87 13.93
N LEU A 114 6.19 7.85 13.54
CA LEU A 114 5.72 9.18 13.14
C LEU A 114 5.17 9.20 11.71
N ASN A 115 5.70 8.35 10.83
CA ASN A 115 5.20 8.19 9.48
C ASN A 115 4.03 7.21 9.49
N TYR A 116 2.89 7.64 8.97
CA TYR A 116 1.74 6.77 8.84
C TYR A 116 0.98 7.03 7.54
N SER A 117 0.30 6.00 7.07
CA SER A 117 -0.63 6.11 5.94
C SER A 117 -2.05 5.91 6.44
N THR A 118 -2.96 6.74 5.95
CA THR A 118 -4.40 6.60 6.18
C THR A 118 -5.08 6.24 4.88
N TYR A 119 -5.90 5.24 4.92
CA TYR A 119 -6.76 4.81 3.81
C TYR A 119 -8.21 4.82 4.27
N ARG A 120 -9.11 5.38 3.44
CA ARG A 120 -10.55 5.39 3.70
C ARG A 120 -11.30 4.98 2.45
N ARG A 121 -12.29 4.14 2.63
CA ARG A 121 -13.11 3.69 1.51
C ARG A 121 -14.56 3.55 1.93
N PHE A 122 -15.46 4.01 1.06
CA PHE A 122 -16.89 3.72 1.15
C PHE A 122 -17.33 3.03 -0.14
N THR A 123 -17.94 1.87 0.00
CA THR A 123 -18.45 1.08 -1.13
C THR A 123 -19.83 0.52 -0.78
N ASN A 124 -20.65 0.35 -1.80
CA ASN A 124 -21.89 -0.42 -1.67
C ASN A 124 -22.11 -1.31 -2.88
N THR A 125 -22.90 -2.35 -2.69
CA THR A 125 -23.35 -3.26 -3.73
C THR A 125 -24.86 -3.40 -3.62
N LEU A 126 -25.56 -3.15 -4.73
CA LEU A 126 -26.98 -3.45 -4.88
C LEU A 126 -27.11 -4.66 -5.79
N ARG A 127 -27.84 -5.68 -5.33
CA ARG A 127 -28.21 -6.86 -6.11
C ARG A 127 -29.72 -6.93 -6.22
N ILE A 128 -30.17 -7.14 -7.43
CA ILE A 128 -31.59 -7.30 -7.78
C ILE A 128 -31.76 -8.68 -8.39
N VAL A 129 -32.71 -9.45 -7.92
CA VAL A 129 -33.02 -10.79 -8.47
C VAL A 129 -34.52 -10.82 -8.77
N THR A 130 -34.85 -11.03 -10.02
CA THR A 130 -36.22 -11.12 -10.51
C THR A 130 -36.50 -12.52 -11.03
N ASN A 131 -37.51 -13.18 -10.49
CA ASN A 131 -38.05 -14.41 -11.01
C ASN A 131 -39.14 -14.09 -12.03
N ILE A 132 -39.08 -14.77 -13.18
CA ILE A 132 -40.07 -14.63 -14.27
C ILE A 132 -40.72 -16.01 -14.46
N PRO A 133 -41.73 -16.39 -13.65
CA PRO A 133 -42.26 -17.74 -13.60
C PRO A 133 -42.85 -18.17 -14.94
N ALA A 134 -43.53 -17.28 -15.65
CA ALA A 134 -44.13 -17.55 -16.94
C ALA A 134 -43.11 -18.03 -18.02
N LEU A 135 -41.86 -17.58 -17.88
CA LEU A 135 -40.77 -17.96 -18.78
C LEU A 135 -39.80 -18.96 -18.15
N ARG A 136 -39.99 -19.37 -16.89
CA ARG A 136 -39.04 -20.17 -16.11
C ARG A 136 -37.64 -19.54 -16.18
N MET A 137 -37.56 -18.26 -15.92
CA MET A 137 -36.31 -17.51 -16.02
C MET A 137 -36.05 -16.76 -14.69
N VAL A 138 -34.76 -16.61 -14.39
CA VAL A 138 -34.27 -15.77 -13.30
C VAL A 138 -33.31 -14.76 -13.89
N ALA A 139 -33.62 -13.48 -13.70
CA ALA A 139 -32.71 -12.39 -14.05
C ALA A 139 -32.07 -11.85 -12.78
N SER A 140 -30.75 -11.74 -12.75
CA SER A 140 -30.05 -11.07 -11.68
C SER A 140 -29.19 -9.95 -12.22
N PHE A 141 -29.20 -8.84 -11.51
CA PHE A 141 -28.42 -7.67 -11.82
C PHE A 141 -27.68 -7.25 -10.55
N SER A 142 -26.41 -6.93 -10.67
CA SER A 142 -25.61 -6.39 -9.56
C SER A 142 -24.88 -5.14 -10.00
N THR A 143 -24.86 -4.15 -9.10
CA THR A 143 -24.10 -2.94 -9.30
C THR A 143 -23.31 -2.62 -8.04
N GLN A 144 -22.02 -2.36 -8.21
CA GLN A 144 -21.11 -1.95 -7.14
C GLN A 144 -20.65 -0.51 -7.40
N ALA A 145 -20.75 0.32 -6.40
CA ALA A 145 -20.21 1.66 -6.44
C ALA A 145 -19.14 1.85 -5.35
N ILE A 146 -18.03 2.44 -5.73
CA ILE A 146 -17.00 2.94 -4.82
C ILE A 146 -17.19 4.47 -4.79
N TRP A 147 -17.87 4.95 -3.77
CA TRP A 147 -18.23 6.37 -3.64
C TRP A 147 -17.09 7.23 -3.15
N TYR A 148 -16.23 6.62 -2.33
CA TYR A 148 -15.13 7.30 -1.69
C TYR A 148 -13.95 6.37 -1.59
N ASN A 149 -12.82 6.81 -2.10
CA ASN A 149 -11.55 6.11 -2.00
C ASN A 149 -10.46 7.17 -1.81
N TYR A 150 -9.88 7.19 -0.62
CA TYR A 150 -8.96 8.22 -0.17
C TYR A 150 -7.72 7.58 0.44
N SER A 151 -6.57 8.09 0.07
CA SER A 151 -5.32 7.74 0.74
C SER A 151 -4.49 9.00 1.00
N LYS A 152 -3.83 9.00 2.14
CA LYS A 152 -2.90 10.06 2.54
C LYS A 152 -1.76 9.45 3.33
N SER A 153 -0.52 9.77 2.95
CA SER A 153 0.64 9.52 3.77
C SER A 153 0.95 10.75 4.61
N ASN A 154 1.28 10.56 5.87
CA ASN A 154 1.72 11.61 6.77
C ASN A 154 3.20 11.42 7.06
N ASN A 155 4.02 12.34 6.58
CA ASN A 155 5.47 12.35 6.78
C ASN A 155 5.83 13.68 7.45
N PRO A 156 5.73 13.79 8.78
CA PRO A 156 6.05 15.01 9.49
C PRO A 156 7.54 15.35 9.37
N PRO A 157 7.93 16.58 9.67
CA PRO A 157 9.34 16.91 9.82
C PRO A 157 9.92 16.04 10.94
N MET A 158 11.13 15.55 10.75
CA MET A 158 11.82 14.74 11.73
C MET A 158 13.26 15.18 11.88
N ASP A 159 13.66 15.43 13.11
CA ASP A 159 15.07 15.57 13.47
C ASP A 159 15.68 14.18 13.72
N PRO A 160 16.95 13.98 13.37
CA PRO A 160 17.65 12.76 13.72
C PRO A 160 17.84 12.64 15.22
N ILE A 161 17.71 11.41 15.75
CA ILE A 161 17.87 11.12 17.18
C ILE A 161 19.17 10.39 17.48
N GLY A 162 19.86 9.89 16.45
CA GLY A 162 21.12 9.16 16.61
C GLY A 162 21.70 8.76 15.27
N TRP A 163 22.86 8.12 15.33
CA TRP A 163 23.45 7.46 14.18
C TRP A 163 24.06 6.11 14.60
N ILE A 164 24.16 5.22 13.62
CA ILE A 164 24.82 3.91 13.77
C ILE A 164 26.10 3.94 12.94
N ASP A 165 27.21 3.72 13.59
CA ASP A 165 28.52 3.68 12.96
C ASP A 165 28.78 2.35 12.25
N THR A 166 29.89 2.26 11.51
CA THR A 166 30.31 1.07 10.78
C THR A 166 30.63 -0.13 11.68
N ASP A 167 30.99 0.11 12.94
CA ASP A 167 31.17 -0.92 13.97
C ASP A 167 29.85 -1.36 14.63
N LEU A 168 28.70 -0.84 14.12
CA LEU A 168 27.35 -1.03 14.65
C LEU A 168 27.08 -0.39 16.00
N SER A 169 27.94 0.47 16.49
CA SER A 169 27.70 1.26 17.70
C SER A 169 26.63 2.33 17.43
N TYR A 170 25.72 2.48 18.37
CA TYR A 170 24.71 3.56 18.34
C TYR A 170 25.21 4.76 19.14
N HIS A 171 25.07 5.92 18.55
CA HIS A 171 25.40 7.21 19.16
C HIS A 171 24.16 8.08 19.18
N GLU A 172 23.86 8.66 20.33
CA GLU A 172 22.74 9.58 20.49
C GLU A 172 23.08 10.99 19.97
N ILE A 173 22.12 11.64 19.33
CA ILE A 173 22.20 13.04 18.94
C ILE A 173 21.51 13.88 20.01
N THR A 174 22.28 14.73 20.67
CA THR A 174 21.77 15.61 21.71
C THR A 174 21.12 16.87 21.13
N ALA A 175 20.32 17.58 21.97
CA ALA A 175 19.72 18.84 21.58
C ALA A 175 20.77 19.92 21.24
N ASP A 176 21.90 19.92 21.92
CA ASP A 176 23.00 20.85 21.65
C ASP A 176 23.64 20.61 20.29
N MET A 177 23.82 19.34 19.90
CA MET A 177 24.31 18.99 18.56
C MET A 177 23.33 19.43 17.47
N LEU A 178 22.03 19.35 17.71
CA LEU A 178 21.00 19.82 16.79
C LEU A 178 20.90 21.34 16.71
N ALA A 179 21.24 22.03 17.78
CA ALA A 179 21.25 23.49 17.84
C ALA A 179 22.46 24.11 17.13
N ASP A 180 23.57 23.37 17.05
CA ASP A 180 24.77 23.83 16.33
C ASP A 180 24.59 23.61 14.82
N GLU A 181 24.41 24.70 14.10
CA GLU A 181 24.24 24.67 12.63
C GLU A 181 25.46 24.14 11.87
N ASN A 182 26.63 24.14 12.49
CA ASN A 182 27.90 23.71 11.89
C ASN A 182 28.31 22.29 12.32
N TYR A 183 27.51 21.64 13.19
CA TYR A 183 27.85 20.31 13.68
C TYR A 183 27.88 19.28 12.55
N LYS A 184 28.96 18.50 12.53
CA LYS A 184 29.20 17.48 11.53
C LYS A 184 29.54 16.13 12.15
N ILE A 185 29.00 15.08 11.59
CA ILE A 185 29.35 13.69 11.88
C ILE A 185 30.14 13.18 10.69
N LYS A 186 31.42 12.82 10.87
CA LYS A 186 32.30 12.36 9.78
C LYS A 186 32.22 13.26 8.52
N GLY A 187 32.26 14.56 8.71
CA GLY A 187 32.20 15.54 7.62
C GLY A 187 30.79 15.85 7.08
N VAL A 188 29.79 15.07 7.43
CA VAL A 188 28.38 15.27 7.02
C VAL A 188 27.68 16.22 7.95
N SER A 189 27.05 17.27 7.41
CA SER A 189 26.29 18.24 8.20
C SER A 189 25.04 17.59 8.82
N LEU A 190 24.87 17.77 10.14
CA LEU A 190 23.69 17.28 10.84
C LEU A 190 22.43 18.04 10.42
N LYS A 191 22.55 19.32 10.09
CA LYS A 191 21.44 20.14 9.59
C LYS A 191 20.85 19.58 8.30
N SER A 192 21.67 19.05 7.39
CA SER A 192 21.21 18.46 6.14
C SER A 192 20.48 17.11 6.34
N GLN A 193 20.60 16.51 7.53
CA GLN A 193 19.92 15.26 7.86
C GLN A 193 18.50 15.46 8.40
N ARG A 194 18.07 16.70 8.67
CA ARG A 194 16.69 16.98 9.04
C ARG A 194 15.75 16.64 7.90
N LYS A 195 14.76 15.81 8.16
CA LYS A 195 13.74 15.49 7.16
C LYS A 195 12.67 16.57 7.16
N ASN A 196 12.58 17.27 6.04
CA ASN A 196 11.48 18.18 5.79
C ASN A 196 10.17 17.41 5.59
N PRO A 197 9.02 17.98 5.96
CA PRO A 197 7.74 17.37 5.62
C PRO A 197 7.65 17.22 4.11
N LYS A 198 7.36 16.01 3.65
CA LYS A 198 6.99 15.84 2.24
C LYS A 198 5.55 16.29 2.08
N ASP A 199 5.26 16.96 0.98
CA ASP A 199 3.89 17.35 0.63
C ASP A 199 2.99 16.12 0.64
N ASN A 200 2.18 16.04 1.70
CA ASN A 200 1.26 14.95 1.93
C ASN A 200 -0.06 15.21 1.22
N VAL A 201 0.02 15.43 -0.10
CA VAL A 201 -1.18 15.67 -0.90
C VAL A 201 -2.02 14.41 -0.90
N PRO A 202 -3.27 14.48 -0.39
CA PRO A 202 -4.13 13.33 -0.38
C PRO A 202 -4.51 12.90 -1.79
N SER A 203 -4.50 11.60 -2.03
CA SER A 203 -5.06 11.03 -3.25
C SER A 203 -6.53 10.71 -3.01
N LYS A 204 -7.40 11.29 -3.83
CA LYS A 204 -8.83 10.97 -3.89
C LYS A 204 -9.10 10.33 -5.24
N ALA A 205 -9.51 9.07 -5.22
CA ALA A 205 -10.01 8.46 -6.44
C ALA A 205 -11.44 8.93 -6.71
N PRO A 206 -11.81 9.15 -7.97
CA PRO A 206 -13.17 9.46 -8.37
C PRO A 206 -14.09 8.26 -8.11
N ILE A 207 -15.39 8.50 -8.17
CA ILE A 207 -16.39 7.43 -8.05
C ILE A 207 -16.20 6.41 -9.16
N THR A 208 -16.11 5.15 -8.76
CA THR A 208 -16.02 4.00 -9.68
C THR A 208 -17.32 3.23 -9.63
N TRP A 209 -17.85 2.85 -10.79
CA TRP A 209 -19.10 2.12 -10.88
C TRP A 209 -18.96 0.91 -11.80
N LEU A 210 -19.40 -0.25 -11.30
CA LEU A 210 -19.34 -1.55 -11.98
C LEU A 210 -20.73 -2.14 -12.05
N MET A 211 -21.09 -2.73 -13.18
CA MET A 211 -22.36 -3.41 -13.35
C MET A 211 -22.17 -4.79 -13.98
N ALA A 212 -22.93 -5.76 -13.50
CA ALA A 212 -22.95 -7.12 -14.02
C ALA A 212 -24.39 -7.64 -14.07
N GLY A 213 -24.66 -8.53 -15.00
CA GLY A 213 -25.98 -9.15 -15.14
C GLY A 213 -25.89 -10.62 -15.47
N ARG A 214 -26.90 -11.37 -15.08
CA ARG A 214 -27.05 -12.80 -15.39
C ARG A 214 -28.52 -13.10 -15.68
N LEU A 215 -28.74 -13.87 -16.73
CA LEU A 215 -30.06 -14.38 -17.10
C LEU A 215 -29.99 -15.89 -17.17
N THR A 216 -30.76 -16.56 -16.34
CA THR A 216 -30.81 -18.02 -16.27
C THR A 216 -32.18 -18.52 -16.78
N LYS A 217 -32.18 -19.46 -17.71
CA LYS A 217 -33.34 -20.17 -18.18
C LYS A 217 -33.33 -21.59 -17.65
N GLU A 218 -34.36 -21.98 -16.92
CA GLU A 218 -34.55 -23.35 -16.49
C GLU A 218 -35.15 -24.20 -17.62
N LEU A 219 -34.58 -25.38 -17.83
CA LEU A 219 -34.99 -26.36 -18.82
C LEU A 219 -35.75 -27.56 -18.20
N GLY A 220 -36.64 -27.24 -17.29
CA GLY A 220 -37.38 -28.25 -16.52
C GLY A 220 -36.46 -29.02 -15.55
N ASN A 221 -36.64 -30.35 -15.50
CA ASN A 221 -35.86 -31.20 -14.58
C ASN A 221 -34.46 -31.53 -15.13
N ILE A 222 -34.12 -31.14 -16.35
CA ILE A 222 -32.86 -31.49 -17.00
C ILE A 222 -31.72 -30.61 -16.50
N GLY A 223 -32.03 -29.34 -16.19
CA GLY A 223 -31.02 -28.34 -15.79
C GLY A 223 -31.37 -26.96 -16.29
N GLY A 224 -30.37 -26.19 -16.73
CA GLY A 224 -30.60 -24.86 -17.25
C GLY A 224 -29.41 -24.29 -18.03
N ILE A 225 -29.67 -23.13 -18.62
CA ILE A 225 -28.68 -22.33 -19.31
C ILE A 225 -28.65 -20.93 -18.72
N SER A 226 -27.46 -20.42 -18.42
CA SER A 226 -27.25 -19.06 -17.94
C SER A 226 -26.40 -18.28 -18.93
N PHE A 227 -26.82 -17.06 -19.21
CA PHE A 227 -26.03 -16.04 -19.89
C PHE A 227 -25.59 -15.03 -18.86
N TYR A 228 -24.32 -14.70 -18.82
CA TYR A 228 -23.80 -13.67 -17.92
C TYR A 228 -22.93 -12.65 -18.65
N ALA A 229 -22.96 -11.45 -18.15
CA ALA A 229 -22.11 -10.37 -18.61
C ALA A 229 -21.56 -9.61 -17.40
N ASN A 230 -20.24 -9.43 -17.36
CA ASN A 230 -19.55 -8.68 -16.34
C ASN A 230 -19.03 -7.37 -16.95
N ASN A 231 -18.92 -6.35 -16.13
CA ASN A 231 -18.48 -5.02 -16.55
C ASN A 231 -19.31 -4.46 -17.72
N ILE A 232 -20.64 -4.70 -17.69
CA ILE A 232 -21.61 -4.14 -18.65
C ILE A 232 -21.49 -2.62 -18.70
N LEU A 233 -21.35 -2.03 -17.53
CA LEU A 233 -20.91 -0.67 -17.35
C LEU A 233 -19.71 -0.70 -16.40
N PHE A 234 -18.60 -0.17 -16.88
CA PHE A 234 -17.42 0.11 -16.07
C PHE A 234 -17.12 1.60 -16.20
N TYR A 235 -17.51 2.34 -15.19
CA TYR A 235 -17.23 3.75 -15.12
C TYR A 235 -16.12 4.01 -14.11
N GLU A 236 -14.95 4.35 -14.61
CA GLU A 236 -13.78 4.75 -13.83
C GLU A 236 -13.14 5.97 -14.48
N PRO A 237 -13.47 7.18 -14.02
CA PRO A 237 -12.92 8.40 -14.59
C PRO A 237 -11.41 8.52 -14.31
N PHE A 238 -10.74 9.32 -15.12
CA PHE A 238 -9.31 9.57 -14.95
C PHE A 238 -8.99 10.13 -13.56
N LEU A 239 -7.98 9.57 -12.95
CA LEU A 239 -7.41 10.10 -11.72
C LEU A 239 -6.39 11.18 -12.06
N LYS A 240 -6.53 12.34 -11.46
CA LYS A 240 -5.52 13.38 -11.53
C LYS A 240 -4.43 13.10 -10.50
N ASN A 241 -3.19 12.93 -10.97
CA ASN A 241 -2.05 12.83 -10.07
C ASN A 241 -1.83 14.21 -9.42
N SER A 242 -1.93 14.28 -8.11
CA SER A 242 -1.81 15.53 -7.35
C SER A 242 -0.41 16.14 -7.39
N THR A 243 0.62 15.34 -7.62
CA THR A 243 2.02 15.79 -7.64
C THR A 243 2.45 16.26 -9.02
N SER A 244 2.11 15.51 -10.07
CA SER A 244 2.53 15.80 -11.45
C SER A 244 1.48 16.56 -12.26
N ASN A 245 0.28 16.76 -11.70
CA ASN A 245 -0.87 17.37 -12.37
C ASN A 245 -1.28 16.65 -13.67
N THR A 246 -0.83 15.42 -13.88
CA THR A 246 -1.13 14.59 -15.04
C THR A 246 -2.36 13.74 -14.82
N LEU A 247 -3.08 13.45 -15.90
CA LEU A 247 -4.16 12.48 -15.85
C LEU A 247 -3.58 11.08 -15.94
N VAL A 248 -3.92 10.23 -14.98
CA VAL A 248 -3.55 8.82 -14.96
C VAL A 248 -4.78 8.01 -15.35
N GLN A 249 -4.67 7.30 -16.46
CA GLN A 249 -5.69 6.34 -16.86
C GLN A 249 -5.55 5.09 -15.98
N ARG A 250 -6.64 4.66 -15.40
CA ARG A 250 -6.72 3.37 -14.73
C ARG A 250 -7.03 2.27 -15.73
N ASN A 251 -6.71 1.03 -15.36
CA ASN A 251 -7.06 -0.11 -16.17
C ASN A 251 -8.57 -0.17 -16.34
N THR A 252 -9.03 -0.10 -17.57
CA THR A 252 -10.44 -0.30 -17.89
C THR A 252 -10.81 -1.75 -17.62
N GLY A 253 -11.86 -1.97 -16.84
CA GLY A 253 -12.41 -3.31 -16.67
C GLY A 253 -12.86 -3.86 -18.02
N ASN A 254 -12.32 -5.01 -18.39
CA ASN A 254 -12.72 -5.64 -19.65
C ASN A 254 -14.15 -6.15 -19.54
N PHE A 255 -15.01 -5.74 -20.47
CA PHE A 255 -16.29 -6.39 -20.67
C PHE A 255 -16.08 -7.87 -20.95
N SER A 256 -16.76 -8.73 -20.24
CA SER A 256 -16.75 -10.16 -20.47
C SER A 256 -18.17 -10.71 -20.44
N PHE A 257 -18.43 -11.70 -21.27
CA PHE A 257 -19.69 -12.43 -21.28
C PHE A 257 -19.42 -13.92 -21.46
N GLY A 258 -20.38 -14.73 -21.07
CA GLY A 258 -20.28 -16.17 -21.23
C GLY A 258 -21.63 -16.87 -21.09
N VAL A 259 -21.58 -18.16 -21.36
CA VAL A 259 -22.71 -19.08 -21.24
C VAL A 259 -22.29 -20.22 -20.33
N GLU A 260 -23.15 -20.59 -19.42
CA GLU A 260 -23.00 -21.71 -18.50
C GLU A 260 -24.17 -22.66 -18.69
N LEU A 261 -23.87 -23.95 -18.84
CA LEU A 261 -24.85 -25.02 -18.84
C LEU A 261 -24.72 -25.81 -17.54
N PHE A 262 -25.84 -26.08 -16.90
CA PHE A 262 -25.86 -26.95 -15.72
C PHE A 262 -26.91 -28.03 -15.88
N PHE A 263 -26.63 -29.23 -15.37
CA PHE A 263 -27.48 -30.39 -15.47
C PHE A 263 -27.82 -30.88 -14.06
N ASN A 264 -29.07 -31.23 -13.83
CA ASN A 264 -29.51 -31.90 -12.61
C ASN A 264 -29.32 -33.42 -12.84
N LEU A 265 -28.47 -34.05 -12.01
CA LEU A 265 -28.16 -35.47 -12.02
C LEU A 265 -29.06 -36.21 -11.05
#